data_08dccd3710625c4275ea4802c5f6165c
#
_entry.id   08dccd3710625c4275ea4802c5f6165c
#
_cell.length_a   1.000
_cell.length_b   1.000
_cell.length_c   1.000
_cell.angle_alpha   90.00
_cell.angle_beta   90.00
_cell.angle_gamma   90.00
#
_symmetry.space_group_name_H-M   'P 1'
#
loop_
_entity.id
_entity.type
_entity.pdbx_description
1 polymer ?
#
loop_
_entity_poly.entity_id
_entity_poly.type
_entity_poly.pdbx_seq_one_letter_code
_entity_poly.pdbx_strand_id
1 'polypeptide(L)'
;MIYLDDILIYSNNMSKYHWHIKKVFKYFHKTSLYVKTEKCEFNLELVKYLGYILSAFSLTMSDNKVKIIQDWLKSKKVKDIQFFLGFVNFYYQFIFNYSDIVILLTYLIWKNVLWKFDSSYCDVFNSFKKAFIFALILTY
;
A
#
# COMPACT_ATOMS: atom_id res chain seq x y z
N MET A 1 -7.59 1.10 -13.90
CA MET A 1 -6.29 1.32 -13.23
C MET A 1 -5.41 0.11 -13.48
N ILE A 2 -4.13 0.32 -13.79
CA ILE A 2 -3.19 -0.77 -14.10
C ILE A 2 -1.94 -0.57 -13.26
N TYR A 3 -1.46 -1.63 -12.65
CA TYR A 3 -0.20 -1.66 -11.93
C TYR A 3 0.48 -3.01 -12.16
N LEU A 4 1.58 -3.01 -12.92
CA LEU A 4 2.27 -4.22 -13.36
C LEU A 4 1.26 -5.21 -14.00
N ASP A 5 1.08 -6.37 -13.38
CA ASP A 5 0.22 -7.45 -13.88
C ASP A 5 -1.23 -7.33 -13.39
N ASP A 6 -1.49 -6.43 -12.43
CA ASP A 6 -2.81 -6.27 -11.83
C ASP A 6 -3.62 -5.18 -12.54
N ILE A 7 -4.84 -5.51 -12.95
CA ILE A 7 -5.76 -4.60 -13.64
C ILE A 7 -7.05 -4.50 -12.86
N LEU A 8 -7.34 -3.30 -12.35
CA LEU A 8 -8.59 -2.97 -11.69
C LEU A 8 -9.52 -2.25 -12.66
N ILE A 9 -10.71 -2.82 -12.89
CA ILE A 9 -11.79 -2.25 -13.67
C ILE A 9 -12.92 -1.87 -12.72
N TYR A 10 -13.31 -0.61 -12.69
CA TYR A 10 -14.39 -0.11 -11.85
C TYR A 10 -15.31 0.83 -12.61
N SER A 11 -16.53 0.95 -12.16
CA SER A 11 -17.53 1.84 -12.76
C SER A 11 -18.67 2.12 -11.79
N ASN A 12 -19.24 3.30 -11.87
CA ASN A 12 -20.38 3.69 -11.03
C ASN A 12 -21.73 3.09 -11.51
N ASN A 13 -21.73 2.34 -12.61
CA ASN A 13 -22.92 1.77 -13.20
C ASN A 13 -22.59 0.42 -13.83
N MET A 14 -23.44 -0.58 -13.57
CA MET A 14 -23.26 -1.95 -14.08
C MET A 14 -23.18 -2.06 -15.61
N SER A 15 -24.01 -1.31 -16.32
CA SER A 15 -23.97 -1.31 -17.80
C SER A 15 -22.66 -0.75 -18.34
N LYS A 16 -22.13 0.32 -17.70
CA LYS A 16 -20.82 0.88 -18.03
C LYS A 16 -19.70 -0.07 -17.63
N TYR A 17 -19.84 -0.78 -16.51
CA TYR A 17 -18.88 -1.77 -16.04
C TYR A 17 -18.70 -2.88 -17.09
N HIS A 18 -19.79 -3.49 -17.54
CA HIS A 18 -19.73 -4.51 -18.58
C HIS A 18 -19.12 -4.00 -19.89
N TRP A 19 -19.42 -2.75 -20.25
CA TRP A 19 -18.81 -2.13 -21.41
C TRP A 19 -17.30 -1.95 -21.26
N HIS A 20 -16.83 -1.49 -20.07
CA HIS A 20 -15.42 -1.36 -19.77
C HIS A 20 -14.69 -2.71 -19.84
N ILE A 21 -15.27 -3.78 -19.27
CA ILE A 21 -14.72 -5.13 -19.35
C ILE A 21 -14.57 -5.55 -20.82
N LYS A 22 -15.64 -5.45 -21.61
CA LYS A 22 -15.59 -5.80 -23.03
C LYS A 22 -14.52 -5.02 -23.79
N LYS A 23 -14.35 -3.74 -23.48
CA LYS A 23 -13.32 -2.89 -24.07
C LYS A 23 -11.91 -3.38 -23.73
N VAL A 24 -11.64 -3.70 -22.46
CA VAL A 24 -10.34 -4.21 -22.00
C VAL A 24 -10.03 -5.55 -22.68
N PHE A 25 -10.96 -6.50 -22.70
CA PHE A 25 -10.75 -7.79 -23.37
C PHE A 25 -10.55 -7.64 -24.89
N LYS A 26 -11.21 -6.69 -25.52
CA LYS A 26 -10.96 -6.37 -26.94
C LYS A 26 -9.53 -5.87 -27.17
N TYR A 27 -8.98 -5.07 -26.27
CA TYR A 27 -7.58 -4.64 -26.34
C TYR A 27 -6.62 -5.83 -26.13
N PHE A 28 -6.87 -6.70 -25.17
CA PHE A 28 -6.05 -7.89 -24.97
C PHE A 28 -6.01 -8.77 -26.22
N HIS A 29 -7.16 -9.03 -26.80
CA HIS A 29 -7.25 -9.80 -28.06
C HIS A 29 -6.44 -9.12 -29.18
N LYS A 30 -6.57 -7.79 -29.34
CA LYS A 30 -5.84 -7.04 -30.37
C LYS A 30 -4.32 -7.06 -30.18
N THR A 31 -3.85 -7.11 -28.93
CA THR A 31 -2.42 -7.10 -28.57
C THR A 31 -1.85 -8.51 -28.30
N SER A 32 -2.64 -9.56 -28.57
CA SER A 32 -2.27 -10.96 -28.31
C SER A 32 -1.87 -11.21 -26.84
N LEU A 33 -2.47 -10.47 -25.91
CA LEU A 33 -2.28 -10.70 -24.47
C LEU A 33 -3.32 -11.71 -23.97
N TYR A 34 -2.84 -12.70 -23.23
CA TYR A 34 -3.68 -13.75 -22.66
C TYR A 34 -3.93 -13.51 -21.18
N VAL A 35 -5.17 -13.71 -20.77
CA VAL A 35 -5.62 -13.54 -19.38
C VAL A 35 -5.94 -14.91 -18.80
N LYS A 36 -5.45 -15.17 -17.59
CA LYS A 36 -5.85 -16.34 -16.81
C LYS A 36 -7.21 -16.09 -16.18
N THR A 37 -8.26 -16.67 -16.76
CA THR A 37 -9.64 -16.46 -16.29
C THR A 37 -9.86 -16.94 -14.86
N GLU A 38 -9.12 -17.96 -14.41
CA GLU A 38 -9.18 -18.47 -13.03
C GLU A 38 -8.69 -17.45 -11.97
N LYS A 39 -7.92 -16.43 -12.41
CA LYS A 39 -7.45 -15.34 -11.55
C LYS A 39 -8.29 -14.08 -11.67
N CYS A 40 -9.30 -14.09 -12.54
CA CYS A 40 -10.17 -12.94 -12.74
C CYS A 40 -11.36 -13.01 -11.79
N GLU A 41 -11.58 -11.92 -11.09
CA GLU A 41 -12.73 -11.74 -10.21
C GLU A 41 -13.63 -10.67 -10.81
N PHE A 42 -14.93 -10.94 -10.91
CA PHE A 42 -15.91 -10.05 -11.54
C PHE A 42 -17.07 -9.77 -10.60
N ASN A 43 -17.70 -8.60 -10.78
CA ASN A 43 -18.92 -8.20 -10.05
C ASN A 43 -18.75 -8.22 -8.52
N LEU A 44 -17.56 -7.87 -8.03
CA LEU A 44 -17.31 -7.80 -6.59
C LEU A 44 -17.59 -6.39 -6.05
N GLU A 45 -18.21 -6.32 -4.89
CA GLU A 45 -18.40 -5.08 -4.12
C GLU A 45 -17.15 -4.71 -3.32
N LEU A 46 -16.36 -5.71 -2.95
CA LEU A 46 -15.10 -5.57 -2.23
C LEU A 46 -14.00 -6.25 -3.04
N VAL A 47 -12.96 -5.50 -3.36
CA VAL A 47 -11.82 -5.98 -4.15
C VAL A 47 -10.52 -5.78 -3.38
N LYS A 48 -9.71 -6.83 -3.31
CA LYS A 48 -8.32 -6.72 -2.83
C LYS A 48 -7.41 -6.32 -3.98
N TYR A 49 -6.82 -5.13 -3.89
CA TYR A 49 -5.93 -4.60 -4.93
C TYR A 49 -4.73 -3.92 -4.31
N LEU A 50 -3.52 -4.34 -4.65
CA LEU A 50 -2.24 -3.80 -4.16
C LEU A 50 -2.13 -3.74 -2.62
N GLY A 51 -2.77 -4.68 -1.92
CA GLY A 51 -2.76 -4.72 -0.46
C GLY A 51 -3.82 -3.83 0.20
N TYR A 52 -4.68 -3.22 -0.59
CA TYR A 52 -5.88 -2.48 -0.16
C TYR A 52 -7.14 -3.33 -0.33
N ILE A 53 -8.13 -3.02 0.46
CA ILE A 53 -9.51 -3.46 0.29
C ILE A 53 -10.28 -2.25 -0.22
N LEU A 54 -10.75 -2.34 -1.44
CA LEU A 54 -11.50 -1.31 -2.13
C LEU A 54 -12.98 -1.64 -2.06
N SER A 55 -13.80 -0.68 -1.67
CA SER A 55 -15.25 -0.70 -1.82
C SER A 55 -15.73 0.54 -2.56
N ALA A 56 -17.05 0.63 -2.81
CA ALA A 56 -17.64 1.82 -3.43
C ALA A 56 -17.46 3.09 -2.57
N PHE A 57 -17.30 2.93 -1.24
CA PHE A 57 -17.31 4.05 -0.29
C PHE A 57 -16.08 4.11 0.62
N SER A 58 -15.18 3.14 0.52
CA SER A 58 -14.02 3.06 1.42
C SER A 58 -12.81 2.46 0.75
N LEU A 59 -11.67 2.96 1.18
CA LEU A 59 -10.36 2.40 0.86
C LEU A 59 -9.70 2.06 2.19
N THR A 60 -9.55 0.77 2.47
CA THR A 60 -8.91 0.31 3.71
C THR A 60 -7.71 -0.58 3.37
N MET A 61 -6.76 -0.69 4.27
CA MET A 61 -5.66 -1.62 4.11
C MET A 61 -6.09 -3.01 4.58
N SER A 62 -5.50 -4.05 3.99
CA SER A 62 -5.73 -5.41 4.45
C SER A 62 -5.16 -5.62 5.86
N ASP A 63 -5.89 -6.33 6.73
CA ASP A 63 -5.51 -6.61 8.12
C ASP A 63 -4.12 -7.22 8.25
N ASN A 64 -3.71 -8.03 7.28
CA ASN A 64 -2.37 -8.61 7.25
C ASN A 64 -1.27 -7.55 7.18
N LYS A 65 -1.47 -6.47 6.43
CA LYS A 65 -0.50 -5.37 6.33
C LYS A 65 -0.45 -4.55 7.61
N VAL A 66 -1.60 -4.33 8.23
CA VAL A 66 -1.69 -3.67 9.54
C VAL A 66 -0.94 -4.48 10.59
N LYS A 67 -1.17 -5.79 10.66
CA LYS A 67 -0.46 -6.69 11.59
C LYS A 67 1.05 -6.67 11.36
N ILE A 68 1.52 -6.72 10.11
CA ILE A 68 2.95 -6.63 9.80
C ILE A 68 3.58 -5.39 10.44
N ILE A 69 2.92 -4.23 10.35
CA ILE A 69 3.43 -2.99 10.96
C ILE A 69 3.32 -3.02 12.49
N GLN A 70 2.21 -3.52 13.03
CA GLN A 70 2.04 -3.65 14.49
C GLN A 70 3.13 -4.52 15.11
N ASP A 71 3.41 -5.65 14.48
CA ASP A 71 4.35 -6.66 14.95
C ASP A 71 5.80 -6.35 14.52
N TRP A 72 6.03 -5.26 13.77
CA TRP A 72 7.37 -4.91 13.32
C TRP A 72 8.29 -4.65 14.49
N LEU A 73 9.33 -5.48 14.58
CA LEU A 73 10.29 -5.43 15.68
C LEU A 73 11.14 -4.15 15.63
N LYS A 74 11.66 -3.75 16.79
CA LYS A 74 12.63 -2.66 16.87
C LYS A 74 13.84 -2.95 16.00
N SER A 75 14.24 -1.93 15.25
CA SER A 75 15.38 -2.03 14.35
C SER A 75 16.69 -2.16 15.10
N LYS A 76 17.51 -3.13 14.73
CA LYS A 76 18.83 -3.40 15.32
C LYS A 76 19.97 -2.91 14.44
N LYS A 77 19.72 -2.62 13.20
CA LYS A 77 20.73 -2.21 12.22
C LYS A 77 20.09 -1.34 11.13
N VAL A 78 20.95 -0.63 10.40
CA VAL A 78 20.56 0.26 9.29
C VAL A 78 19.64 -0.43 8.28
N LYS A 79 19.92 -1.67 7.91
CA LYS A 79 19.11 -2.44 6.96
C LYS A 79 17.67 -2.62 7.43
N ASP A 80 17.44 -2.78 8.72
CA ASP A 80 16.08 -2.96 9.26
C ASP A 80 15.25 -1.69 9.05
N ILE A 81 15.86 -0.50 9.25
CA ILE A 81 15.21 0.78 8.94
C ILE A 81 14.99 0.95 7.44
N GLN A 82 15.94 0.56 6.61
CA GLN A 82 15.77 0.62 5.16
C GLN A 82 14.58 -0.24 4.69
N PHE A 83 14.45 -1.45 5.22
CA PHE A 83 13.31 -2.32 4.92
C PHE A 83 11.99 -1.72 5.40
N PHE A 84 11.97 -1.19 6.62
CA PHE A 84 10.80 -0.52 7.17
C PHE A 84 10.38 0.67 6.31
N LEU A 85 11.31 1.57 6.01
CA LEU A 85 11.05 2.75 5.18
C LEU A 85 10.61 2.36 3.76
N GLY A 86 11.23 1.35 3.15
CA GLY A 86 10.81 0.83 1.85
C GLY A 86 9.38 0.31 1.85
N PHE A 87 8.98 -0.38 2.93
CA PHE A 87 7.62 -0.87 3.08
C PHE A 87 6.61 0.26 3.27
N VAL A 88 6.88 1.20 4.17
CA VAL A 88 5.92 2.28 4.50
C VAL A 88 5.86 3.37 3.45
N ASN A 89 6.94 3.56 2.67
CA ASN A 89 6.96 4.53 1.59
C ASN A 89 5.94 4.27 0.48
N PHE A 90 5.50 3.02 0.32
CA PHE A 90 4.40 2.72 -0.61
C PHE A 90 3.08 3.37 -0.17
N TYR A 91 2.93 3.66 1.12
CA TYR A 91 1.72 4.20 1.72
C TYR A 91 1.85 5.65 2.17
N TYR A 92 2.93 6.36 1.80
CA TYR A 92 3.27 7.70 2.27
C TYR A 92 2.14 8.72 2.10
N GLN A 93 1.39 8.62 0.99
CA GLN A 93 0.31 9.55 0.65
C GLN A 93 -0.88 9.53 1.63
N PHE A 94 -1.00 8.45 2.41
CA PHE A 94 -2.09 8.30 3.38
C PHE A 94 -1.69 8.71 4.80
N ILE A 95 -0.40 8.99 5.03
CA ILE A 95 0.11 9.30 6.35
C ILE A 95 0.29 10.82 6.47
N PHE A 96 -0.49 11.42 7.34
CA PHE A 96 -0.35 12.84 7.62
C PHE A 96 1.05 13.16 8.16
N ASN A 97 1.68 14.23 7.64
CA ASN A 97 3.05 14.65 8.00
C ASN A 97 4.11 13.54 7.86
N TYR A 98 3.94 12.64 6.87
CA TYR A 98 4.88 11.54 6.61
C TYR A 98 6.34 11.99 6.59
N SER A 99 6.64 13.07 5.86
CA SER A 99 8.00 13.58 5.69
C SER A 99 8.64 13.97 7.01
N ASP A 100 7.91 14.65 7.88
CA ASP A 100 8.41 15.11 9.18
C ASP A 100 8.70 13.95 10.13
N ILE A 101 7.84 12.95 10.08
CA ILE A 101 7.99 11.75 10.93
C ILE A 101 9.17 10.90 10.45
N VAL A 102 9.34 10.78 9.13
CA VAL A 102 10.32 9.88 8.53
C VAL A 102 11.72 10.44 8.49
N ILE A 103 11.87 11.77 8.60
CA ILE A 103 13.17 12.46 8.44
C ILE A 103 14.23 11.94 9.42
N LEU A 104 13.85 11.73 10.68
CA LEU A 104 14.77 11.21 11.71
C LEU A 104 15.21 9.77 11.41
N LEU A 105 14.28 8.91 10.97
CA LEU A 105 14.60 7.54 10.59
C LEU A 105 15.47 7.51 9.32
N THR A 106 15.22 8.42 8.39
CA THR A 106 16.02 8.57 7.18
C THR A 106 17.44 9.02 7.49
N TYR A 107 17.61 9.90 8.49
CA TYR A 107 18.94 10.33 8.93
C TYR A 107 19.82 9.15 9.39
N LEU A 108 19.24 8.16 10.07
CA LEU A 108 19.97 6.97 10.53
C LEU A 108 20.50 6.08 9.39
N ILE A 109 19.97 6.20 8.19
CA ILE A 109 20.43 5.42 7.04
C ILE A 109 21.45 6.13 6.17
N TRP A 110 21.80 7.39 6.51
CA TRP A 110 22.80 8.14 5.75
C TRP A 110 24.20 7.57 5.95
N LYS A 111 25.00 7.69 4.90
CA LYS A 111 26.39 7.27 4.92
C LYS A 111 27.17 8.09 5.96
N ASN A 112 28.03 7.44 6.74
CA ASN A 112 28.85 8.03 7.79
C ASN A 112 28.10 8.50 9.06
N VAL A 113 26.83 8.15 9.23
CA VAL A 113 26.15 8.35 10.52
C VAL A 113 26.39 7.12 11.40
N LEU A 114 26.84 7.36 12.65
CA LEU A 114 26.97 6.29 13.63
C LEU A 114 25.60 5.74 13.98
N TRP A 115 25.44 4.41 13.88
CA TRP A 115 24.22 3.75 14.23
C TRP A 115 23.95 3.86 15.74
N LYS A 116 22.97 4.66 16.11
CA LYS A 116 22.51 4.84 17.47
C LYS A 116 20.99 4.89 17.50
N PHE A 117 20.37 3.77 17.85
CA PHE A 117 18.92 3.67 17.94
C PHE A 117 18.52 3.81 19.42
N ASP A 118 18.50 5.05 19.91
CA ASP A 118 18.16 5.42 21.29
C ASP A 118 16.64 5.57 21.51
N SER A 119 16.26 6.06 22.71
CA SER A 119 14.86 6.26 23.07
C SER A 119 14.12 7.20 22.13
N SER A 120 14.77 8.29 21.66
CA SER A 120 14.12 9.27 20.77
C SER A 120 13.72 8.65 19.46
N TYR A 121 14.59 7.83 18.86
CA TYR A 121 14.27 7.08 17.66
C TYR A 121 13.20 5.98 17.87
N CYS A 122 13.20 5.36 19.05
CA CYS A 122 12.13 4.43 19.45
C CYS A 122 10.78 5.13 19.50
N ASP A 123 10.72 6.34 20.05
CA ASP A 123 9.49 7.11 20.17
C ASP A 123 8.96 7.54 18.78
N VAL A 124 9.87 8.01 17.92
CA VAL A 124 9.53 8.34 16.53
C VAL A 124 9.04 7.10 15.78
N PHE A 125 9.73 5.98 15.92
CA PHE A 125 9.34 4.72 15.29
C PHE A 125 7.95 4.24 15.75
N ASN A 126 7.67 4.32 17.05
CA ASN A 126 6.37 3.96 17.62
C ASN A 126 5.27 4.95 17.20
N SER A 127 5.58 6.25 17.17
CA SER A 127 4.66 7.30 16.70
C SER A 127 4.32 7.08 15.23
N PHE A 128 5.32 6.72 14.43
CA PHE A 128 5.11 6.37 13.03
C PHE A 128 4.18 5.16 12.87
N LYS A 129 4.41 4.08 13.63
CA LYS A 129 3.54 2.91 13.62
C LYS A 129 2.10 3.29 13.96
N LYS A 130 1.89 4.14 14.97
CA LYS A 130 0.56 4.63 15.34
C LYS A 130 -0.08 5.45 14.21
N ALA A 131 0.66 6.42 13.66
CA ALA A 131 0.19 7.25 12.55
C ALA A 131 -0.18 6.41 11.33
N PHE A 132 0.64 5.40 11.00
CA PHE A 132 0.38 4.46 9.94
C PHE A 132 -0.93 3.69 10.16
N ILE A 133 -1.12 3.12 11.34
CA ILE A 133 -2.35 2.38 11.68
C ILE A 133 -3.58 3.30 11.64
N PHE A 134 -3.45 4.54 12.12
CA PHE A 134 -4.54 5.50 12.17
C PHE A 134 -4.95 6.02 10.77
N ALA A 135 -3.96 6.20 9.88
CA ALA A 135 -4.18 6.65 8.51
C ALA A 135 -4.93 5.63 7.63
N LEU A 136 -5.06 4.39 8.10
CA LEU A 136 -5.59 3.27 7.32
C LEU A 136 -7.11 3.14 7.36
N ILE A 137 -7.78 3.95 8.17
CA ILE A 137 -9.25 4.03 8.22
C ILE A 137 -9.65 5.28 7.43
N LEU A 138 -9.37 5.28 6.13
CA LEU A 138 -9.83 6.34 5.26
C LEU A 138 -11.24 5.97 4.76
N THR A 139 -12.23 6.56 5.39
CA THR A 139 -13.57 6.68 4.83
C THR A 139 -13.62 7.94 3.97
N TYR A 140 -13.96 7.79 2.70
CA TYR A 140 -14.34 8.90 1.82
C TYR A 140 -15.81 9.21 1.98
#